data_c84de8e0dc982140371c2679ba5f8649
#
_entry.id   c84de8e0dc982140371c2679ba5f8649
#
_cell.length_a   1.000
_cell.length_b   1.000
_cell.length_c   1.000
_cell.angle_alpha   90.00
_cell.angle_beta   90.00
_cell.angle_gamma   90.00
#
_symmetry.space_group_name_H-M   'P 1'
#
loop_
_entity.id
_entity.type
_entity.pdbx_description
1 polymer ?
#
loop_
_entity_poly.entity_id
_entity_poly.type
_entity_poly.pdbx_seq_one_letter_code
_entity_poly.pdbx_strand_id
1 'polypeptide(L)'
;MVQADQPSGPSFGPAPAADGTGEGAALAFRDVTCVRGGRVLFERLSFAVPPGGAALVTGPNGVGKSSLIRVAAGLLRPVSGEVGGAAVRTLMGEAAALDSARPLRRALAFWAALDVEPADPQGRVARALHAVGLAHIAEVPVRLLSTGQRRRAALARVVASGAGLWLLDEPANGLDVASVAMLERLIAVHRAGGGAVLVATHLPIALPDAQTVMLG
;
A
#
# COMPACT_ATOMS: atom_id res chain seq x y z
N MET A 1 52.04 2.33 22.50
CA MET A 1 50.96 1.33 22.52
C MET A 1 49.66 2.09 22.73
N VAL A 2 49.04 2.53 21.64
CA VAL A 2 47.82 3.37 21.64
C VAL A 2 46.66 2.45 21.30
N GLN A 3 45.77 2.31 22.25
CA GLN A 3 44.56 1.48 22.14
C GLN A 3 43.52 2.28 21.36
N ALA A 4 43.14 1.79 20.19
CA ALA A 4 42.08 2.40 19.35
C ALA A 4 40.71 2.11 19.94
N ASP A 5 40.03 3.18 20.28
CA ASP A 5 38.65 3.21 20.74
C ASP A 5 37.73 2.88 19.55
N GLN A 6 36.97 1.78 19.64
CA GLN A 6 35.97 1.41 18.63
C GLN A 6 34.67 2.09 19.01
N PRO A 7 34.00 2.78 18.07
CA PRO A 7 32.67 3.33 18.34
C PRO A 7 31.64 2.20 18.46
N SER A 8 30.97 2.16 19.59
CA SER A 8 29.82 1.30 19.87
C SER A 8 28.69 1.63 18.90
N GLY A 9 28.31 0.68 18.06
CA GLY A 9 27.13 0.78 17.19
C GLY A 9 25.83 0.89 17.99
N PRO A 10 24.76 1.46 17.40
CA PRO A 10 23.50 1.62 18.10
C PRO A 10 22.93 0.24 18.48
N SER A 11 22.70 0.07 19.77
CA SER A 11 22.01 -1.09 20.34
C SER A 11 20.53 -1.00 20.00
N PHE A 12 20.07 -1.82 19.07
CA PHE A 12 18.65 -2.04 18.85
C PHE A 12 18.14 -2.99 19.93
N GLY A 13 17.34 -2.46 20.85
CA GLY A 13 16.58 -3.28 21.78
C GLY A 13 15.62 -4.21 21.00
N PRO A 14 15.30 -5.40 21.56
CA PRO A 14 14.37 -6.31 20.90
C PRO A 14 13.01 -5.61 20.76
N ALA A 15 12.47 -5.61 19.52
CA ALA A 15 11.09 -5.25 19.28
C ALA A 15 10.20 -6.15 20.15
N PRO A 16 9.06 -5.63 20.68
CA PRO A 16 8.13 -6.44 21.45
C PRO A 16 7.71 -7.65 20.61
N ALA A 17 7.90 -8.83 21.19
CA ALA A 17 7.49 -10.09 20.60
C ALA A 17 5.98 -10.04 20.32
N ALA A 18 5.62 -10.01 19.03
CA ALA A 18 4.27 -10.28 18.60
C ALA A 18 4.06 -11.80 18.73
N ASP A 19 3.64 -12.25 19.89
CA ASP A 19 3.11 -13.59 20.12
C ASP A 19 1.72 -13.67 19.50
N GLY A 20 1.69 -13.84 18.20
CA GLY A 20 0.49 -14.03 17.41
C GLY A 20 0.84 -14.91 16.22
N THR A 21 0.56 -16.19 16.31
CA THR A 21 0.40 -17.09 15.17
C THR A 21 -0.51 -16.37 14.18
N GLY A 22 0.01 -15.97 13.00
CA GLY A 22 -0.69 -15.15 12.02
C GLY A 22 -1.90 -15.82 11.36
N GLU A 23 -2.62 -16.69 12.08
CA GLU A 23 -3.91 -17.23 11.72
C GLU A 23 -4.94 -16.11 11.84
N GLY A 24 -5.53 -15.73 10.70
CA GLY A 24 -6.53 -14.65 10.63
C GLY A 24 -5.98 -13.25 10.29
N ALA A 25 -4.67 -13.04 10.18
CA ALA A 25 -4.14 -11.77 9.73
C ALA A 25 -4.49 -11.49 8.26
N ALA A 26 -4.78 -10.23 7.93
CA ALA A 26 -4.94 -9.78 6.55
C ALA A 26 -3.61 -9.83 5.79
N LEU A 27 -2.50 -9.54 6.49
CA LEU A 27 -1.12 -9.63 6.00
C LEU A 27 -0.20 -10.06 7.13
N ALA A 28 0.75 -10.98 6.87
CA ALA A 28 1.78 -11.37 7.81
C ALA A 28 3.12 -11.53 7.10
N PHE A 29 4.17 -10.94 7.66
CA PHE A 29 5.57 -11.15 7.32
C PHE A 29 6.21 -11.98 8.44
N ARG A 30 6.93 -13.06 8.07
CA ARG A 30 7.65 -13.95 9.01
C ARG A 30 9.09 -14.11 8.55
N ASP A 31 10.03 -13.50 9.29
CA ASP A 31 11.49 -13.53 9.03
C ASP A 31 11.87 -13.21 7.58
N VAL A 32 11.18 -12.25 6.97
CA VAL A 32 11.33 -11.92 5.57
C VAL A 32 12.59 -11.11 5.32
N THR A 33 13.44 -11.62 4.44
CA THR A 33 14.66 -10.93 3.97
C THR A 33 14.53 -10.61 2.49
N CYS A 34 14.82 -9.36 2.12
CA CYS A 34 14.78 -8.90 0.74
C CYS A 34 16.13 -8.32 0.33
N VAL A 35 16.65 -8.84 -0.80
CA VAL A 35 17.89 -8.37 -1.43
C VAL A 35 17.58 -7.92 -2.85
N ARG A 36 18.12 -6.79 -3.27
CA ARG A 36 17.95 -6.28 -4.63
C ARG A 36 19.25 -5.64 -5.12
N GLY A 37 19.71 -6.03 -6.32
CA GLY A 37 20.96 -5.51 -6.87
C GLY A 37 22.18 -5.76 -5.97
N GLY A 38 22.22 -6.89 -5.28
CA GLY A 38 23.31 -7.22 -4.35
C GLY A 38 23.24 -6.50 -2.99
N ARG A 39 22.26 -5.61 -2.76
CA ARG A 39 22.06 -4.88 -1.51
C ARG A 39 20.92 -5.49 -0.70
N VAL A 40 21.15 -5.75 0.59
CA VAL A 40 20.11 -6.10 1.55
C VAL A 40 19.26 -4.83 1.79
N LEU A 41 17.95 -4.93 1.56
CA LEU A 41 17.00 -3.84 1.79
C LEU A 41 16.38 -3.93 3.18
N PHE A 42 16.05 -5.14 3.60
CA PHE A 42 15.62 -5.45 4.97
C PHE A 42 15.87 -6.93 5.25
N GLU A 43 16.10 -7.26 6.51
CA GLU A 43 16.47 -8.60 6.94
C GLU A 43 15.59 -9.04 8.11
N ARG A 44 15.13 -10.32 8.06
CA ARG A 44 14.34 -10.98 9.11
C ARG A 44 13.16 -10.15 9.61
N LEU A 45 12.53 -9.40 8.70
CA LEU A 45 11.40 -8.54 9.02
C LEU A 45 10.17 -9.38 9.35
N SER A 46 9.59 -9.15 10.53
CA SER A 46 8.39 -9.82 11.01
C SER A 46 7.39 -8.81 11.55
N PHE A 47 6.18 -8.82 11.01
CA PHE A 47 5.04 -8.03 11.50
C PHE A 47 3.74 -8.61 10.93
N ALA A 48 2.62 -8.25 11.53
CA ALA A 48 1.29 -8.64 11.02
C ALA A 48 0.32 -7.46 11.05
N VAL A 49 -0.59 -7.44 10.07
CA VAL A 49 -1.69 -6.48 9.99
C VAL A 49 -3.00 -7.26 10.11
N PRO A 50 -3.74 -7.08 11.20
CA PRO A 50 -5.03 -7.75 11.37
C PRO A 50 -6.10 -7.13 10.46
N PRO A 51 -7.26 -7.78 10.26
CA PRO A 51 -8.45 -7.14 9.68
C PRO A 51 -8.79 -5.83 10.43
N GLY A 52 -9.14 -4.78 9.70
CA GLY A 52 -9.33 -3.43 10.25
C GLY A 52 -8.04 -2.69 10.63
N GLY A 53 -6.89 -3.37 10.57
CA GLY A 53 -5.60 -2.82 10.97
C GLY A 53 -4.93 -1.97 9.90
N ALA A 54 -3.84 -1.30 10.32
CA ALA A 54 -2.97 -0.55 9.43
C ALA A 54 -1.50 -0.73 9.81
N ALA A 55 -0.61 -0.73 8.81
CA ALA A 55 0.82 -0.57 9.02
C ALA A 55 1.36 0.57 8.15
N LEU A 56 2.26 1.36 8.74
CA LEU A 56 2.94 2.47 8.10
C LEU A 56 4.43 2.15 7.96
N VAL A 57 4.90 2.00 6.72
CA VAL A 57 6.30 1.77 6.40
C VAL A 57 7.00 3.11 6.24
N THR A 58 7.97 3.38 7.11
CA THR A 58 8.74 4.62 7.14
C THR A 58 10.23 4.35 6.89
N GLY A 59 10.96 5.40 6.56
CA GLY A 59 12.41 5.35 6.33
C GLY A 59 12.85 6.24 5.17
N PRO A 60 14.16 6.44 4.98
CA PRO A 60 14.72 7.29 3.92
C PRO A 60 14.31 6.85 2.52
N ASN A 61 14.47 7.75 1.54
CA ASN A 61 14.27 7.39 0.14
C ASN A 61 15.31 6.34 -0.30
N GLY A 62 14.87 5.36 -1.08
CA GLY A 62 15.74 4.27 -1.56
C GLY A 62 16.02 3.15 -0.54
N VAL A 63 15.51 3.24 0.69
CA VAL A 63 15.75 2.21 1.73
C VAL A 63 15.07 0.88 1.46
N GLY A 64 14.06 0.84 0.60
CA GLY A 64 13.35 -0.41 0.26
C GLY A 64 11.84 -0.40 0.49
N LYS A 65 11.23 0.75 0.85
CA LYS A 65 9.77 0.85 1.09
C LYS A 65 8.92 0.27 -0.04
N SER A 66 9.15 0.71 -1.28
CA SER A 66 8.44 0.18 -2.45
C SER A 66 8.74 -1.31 -2.71
N SER A 67 9.94 -1.79 -2.33
CA SER A 67 10.26 -3.22 -2.43
C SER A 67 9.46 -4.03 -1.42
N LEU A 68 9.28 -3.53 -0.20
CA LEU A 68 8.44 -4.15 0.81
C LEU A 68 6.97 -4.25 0.33
N ILE A 69 6.44 -3.16 -0.23
CA ILE A 69 5.09 -3.16 -0.84
C ILE A 69 4.99 -4.21 -1.95
N ARG A 70 6.01 -4.32 -2.83
CA ARG A 70 6.02 -5.35 -3.90
C ARG A 70 6.15 -6.77 -3.37
N VAL A 71 6.90 -6.98 -2.29
CA VAL A 71 6.95 -8.27 -1.59
C VAL A 71 5.58 -8.60 -0.99
N ALA A 72 4.92 -7.63 -0.33
CA ALA A 72 3.56 -7.78 0.18
C ALA A 72 2.54 -8.09 -0.93
N ALA A 73 2.73 -7.53 -2.13
CA ALA A 73 1.87 -7.77 -3.30
C ALA A 73 2.15 -9.11 -4.01
N GLY A 74 3.20 -9.85 -3.61
CA GLY A 74 3.65 -11.06 -4.31
C GLY A 74 4.36 -10.79 -5.65
N LEU A 75 4.69 -9.52 -5.94
CA LEU A 75 5.38 -9.10 -7.17
C LEU A 75 6.90 -9.16 -7.06
N LEU A 76 7.43 -9.32 -5.87
CA LEU A 76 8.84 -9.49 -5.58
C LEU A 76 9.00 -10.64 -4.60
N ARG A 77 9.78 -11.66 -5.00
CA ARG A 77 10.06 -12.81 -4.14
C ARG A 77 11.13 -12.45 -3.12
N PRO A 78 10.91 -12.68 -1.83
CA PRO A 78 11.96 -12.52 -0.82
C PRO A 78 13.03 -13.60 -0.96
N VAL A 79 14.22 -13.35 -0.41
CA VAL A 79 15.33 -14.33 -0.37
C VAL A 79 15.05 -15.41 0.67
N SER A 80 14.46 -15.02 1.80
CA SER A 80 14.05 -15.93 2.86
C SER A 80 12.82 -15.41 3.59
N GLY A 81 12.21 -16.25 4.40
CA GLY A 81 10.98 -15.96 5.13
C GLY A 81 9.72 -16.12 4.27
N GLU A 82 8.59 -15.82 4.87
CA GLU A 82 7.28 -16.02 4.27
C GLU A 82 6.40 -14.78 4.38
N VAL A 83 5.62 -14.51 3.34
CA VAL A 83 4.56 -13.51 3.36
C VAL A 83 3.23 -14.21 3.17
N GLY A 84 2.41 -14.18 4.21
CA GLY A 84 1.08 -14.77 4.27
C GLY A 84 -0.02 -13.73 4.45
N GLY A 85 -1.22 -14.23 4.72
CA GLY A 85 -2.43 -13.45 4.99
C GLY A 85 -3.58 -13.87 4.10
N ALA A 86 -4.79 -13.82 4.65
CA ALA A 86 -6.01 -14.32 4.02
C ALA A 86 -6.65 -13.32 3.05
N ALA A 87 -6.29 -12.03 3.11
CA ALA A 87 -6.98 -11.00 2.34
C ALA A 87 -6.55 -10.97 0.87
N VAL A 88 -7.52 -10.79 0.00
CA VAL A 88 -7.28 -10.39 -1.39
C VAL A 88 -6.64 -9.01 -1.41
N ARG A 89 -5.61 -8.84 -2.25
CA ARG A 89 -4.72 -7.67 -2.24
C ARG A 89 -4.91 -6.83 -3.48
N THR A 90 -4.90 -5.51 -3.30
CA THR A 90 -4.79 -4.54 -4.40
C THR A 90 -3.61 -3.62 -4.15
N LEU A 91 -2.91 -3.23 -5.22
CA LEU A 91 -1.73 -2.39 -5.16
C LEU A 91 -1.97 -1.04 -5.85
N MET A 92 -1.71 0.05 -5.15
CA MET A 92 -1.52 1.38 -5.72
C MET A 92 -0.01 1.68 -5.77
N GLY A 93 0.56 1.61 -6.95
CA GLY A 93 1.95 2.01 -7.20
C GLY A 93 2.06 3.42 -7.77
N GLU A 94 3.25 3.77 -8.24
CA GLU A 94 3.54 5.06 -8.87
C GLU A 94 2.69 5.27 -10.14
N ALA A 95 2.64 4.27 -11.02
CA ALA A 95 1.80 4.29 -12.20
C ALA A 95 0.35 3.86 -11.87
N ALA A 96 -0.62 4.58 -12.42
CA ALA A 96 -2.04 4.25 -12.23
C ALA A 96 -2.47 2.92 -12.85
N ALA A 97 -1.65 2.37 -13.77
CA ALA A 97 -1.93 1.16 -14.56
C ALA A 97 -3.29 1.20 -15.29
N LEU A 98 -3.67 2.38 -15.76
CA LEU A 98 -4.89 2.60 -16.53
C LEU A 98 -4.55 2.81 -18.01
N ASP A 99 -5.34 2.21 -18.91
CA ASP A 99 -5.20 2.41 -20.35
C ASP A 99 -5.43 3.89 -20.69
N SER A 100 -4.38 4.54 -21.19
CA SER A 100 -4.35 5.98 -21.44
C SER A 100 -5.31 6.44 -22.54
N ALA A 101 -5.66 5.56 -23.49
CA ALA A 101 -6.54 5.86 -24.62
C ALA A 101 -8.02 5.74 -24.26
N ARG A 102 -8.36 4.98 -23.22
CA ARG A 102 -9.75 4.74 -22.84
C ARG A 102 -10.35 5.85 -21.98
N PRO A 103 -11.68 6.06 -22.05
CA PRO A 103 -12.41 6.82 -21.03
C PRO A 103 -12.12 6.26 -19.63
N LEU A 104 -12.00 7.15 -18.63
CA LEU A 104 -11.62 6.79 -17.27
C LEU A 104 -12.50 5.67 -16.70
N ARG A 105 -13.83 5.77 -16.88
CA ARG A 105 -14.77 4.74 -16.43
C ARG A 105 -14.47 3.37 -17.04
N ARG A 106 -14.17 3.30 -18.33
CA ARG A 106 -13.88 2.03 -19.02
C ARG A 106 -12.53 1.45 -18.62
N ALA A 107 -11.53 2.32 -18.39
CA ALA A 107 -10.23 1.89 -17.91
C ALA A 107 -10.31 1.29 -16.49
N LEU A 108 -11.14 1.87 -15.61
CA LEU A 108 -11.40 1.33 -14.27
C LEU A 108 -12.24 0.05 -14.32
N ALA A 109 -13.27 -0.02 -15.17
CA ALA A 109 -14.14 -1.18 -15.31
C ALA A 109 -13.37 -2.44 -15.77
N PHE A 110 -12.33 -2.26 -16.59
CA PHE A 110 -11.45 -3.36 -16.97
C PHE A 110 -10.81 -4.03 -15.75
N TRP A 111 -10.26 -3.25 -14.81
CA TRP A 111 -9.68 -3.77 -13.58
C TRP A 111 -10.72 -4.36 -12.65
N ALA A 112 -11.84 -3.66 -12.45
CA ALA A 112 -12.92 -4.13 -11.59
C ALA A 112 -13.55 -5.46 -12.07
N ALA A 113 -13.47 -5.77 -13.37
CA ALA A 113 -13.93 -7.04 -13.92
C ALA A 113 -12.94 -8.20 -13.70
N LEU A 114 -11.66 -7.90 -13.42
CA LEU A 114 -10.63 -8.89 -13.11
C LEU A 114 -10.54 -9.22 -11.63
N ASP A 115 -11.18 -8.41 -10.80
CA ASP A 115 -11.16 -8.57 -9.35
C ASP A 115 -12.05 -9.76 -8.92
N VAL A 116 -11.73 -10.27 -7.72
CA VAL A 116 -12.31 -11.51 -7.17
C VAL A 116 -13.81 -11.42 -6.90
N GLU A 117 -14.34 -10.21 -6.75
CA GLU A 117 -15.76 -10.00 -6.53
C GLU A 117 -16.46 -9.63 -7.85
N PRO A 118 -17.06 -10.61 -8.57
CA PRO A 118 -17.62 -10.37 -9.90
C PRO A 118 -18.92 -9.56 -9.89
N ALA A 119 -19.53 -9.35 -8.70
CA ALA A 119 -20.80 -8.65 -8.59
C ALA A 119 -20.63 -7.15 -8.87
N ASP A 120 -21.37 -6.64 -9.83
CA ASP A 120 -21.56 -5.22 -10.17
C ASP A 120 -20.25 -4.41 -10.33
N PRO A 121 -19.32 -4.76 -11.24
CA PRO A 121 -18.10 -4.00 -11.44
C PRO A 121 -18.35 -2.56 -11.88
N GLN A 122 -19.45 -2.32 -12.61
CA GLN A 122 -19.82 -0.97 -13.07
C GLN A 122 -20.30 -0.08 -11.91
N GLY A 123 -21.11 -0.60 -11.01
CA GLY A 123 -21.55 0.12 -9.83
C GLY A 123 -20.38 0.37 -8.85
N ARG A 124 -19.47 -0.58 -8.68
CA ARG A 124 -18.23 -0.35 -7.89
C ARG A 124 -17.40 0.79 -8.45
N VAL A 125 -17.21 0.83 -9.79
CA VAL A 125 -16.49 1.93 -10.46
C VAL A 125 -17.21 3.26 -10.29
N ALA A 126 -18.54 3.30 -10.44
CA ALA A 126 -19.31 4.52 -10.25
C ALA A 126 -19.16 5.06 -8.81
N ARG A 127 -19.31 4.21 -7.81
CA ARG A 127 -19.08 4.56 -6.39
C ARG A 127 -17.66 5.05 -6.14
N ALA A 128 -16.65 4.37 -6.69
CA ALA A 128 -15.26 4.75 -6.55
C ALA A 128 -14.97 6.11 -7.19
N LEU A 129 -15.46 6.38 -8.39
CA LEU A 129 -15.33 7.67 -9.07
C LEU A 129 -15.96 8.81 -8.26
N HIS A 130 -17.13 8.55 -7.69
CA HIS A 130 -17.78 9.53 -6.81
C HIS A 130 -16.96 9.79 -5.55
N ALA A 131 -16.45 8.72 -4.91
CA ALA A 131 -15.67 8.81 -3.68
C ALA A 131 -14.35 9.61 -3.84
N VAL A 132 -13.73 9.56 -5.03
CA VAL A 132 -12.52 10.34 -5.34
C VAL A 132 -12.81 11.67 -6.07
N GLY A 133 -14.09 12.06 -6.24
CA GLY A 133 -14.48 13.32 -6.87
C GLY A 133 -14.19 13.39 -8.36
N LEU A 134 -14.20 12.27 -9.09
CA LEU A 134 -13.93 12.20 -10.54
C LEU A 134 -15.15 11.77 -11.38
N ALA A 135 -16.34 11.67 -10.79
CA ALA A 135 -17.54 11.22 -11.49
C ALA A 135 -17.89 12.11 -12.71
N HIS A 136 -17.66 13.43 -12.60
CA HIS A 136 -17.95 14.40 -13.66
C HIS A 136 -17.03 14.29 -14.89
N ILE A 137 -15.89 13.58 -14.78
CA ILE A 137 -14.93 13.35 -15.89
C ILE A 137 -14.80 11.87 -16.24
N ALA A 138 -15.78 11.05 -15.89
CA ALA A 138 -15.76 9.59 -16.11
C ALA A 138 -15.57 9.21 -17.59
N GLU A 139 -16.03 10.04 -18.53
CA GLU A 139 -15.90 9.83 -19.98
C GLU A 139 -14.65 10.46 -20.60
N VAL A 140 -13.86 11.20 -19.82
CA VAL A 140 -12.62 11.80 -20.30
C VAL A 140 -11.55 10.70 -20.46
N PRO A 141 -10.83 10.64 -21.59
CA PRO A 141 -9.70 9.73 -21.77
C PRO A 141 -8.61 9.95 -20.72
N VAL A 142 -8.06 8.85 -20.18
CA VAL A 142 -7.08 8.88 -19.09
C VAL A 142 -5.86 9.76 -19.42
N ARG A 143 -5.42 9.80 -20.69
CA ARG A 143 -4.28 10.65 -21.12
C ARG A 143 -4.52 12.14 -20.90
N LEU A 144 -5.77 12.59 -20.86
CA LEU A 144 -6.14 14.00 -20.71
C LEU A 144 -6.27 14.43 -19.24
N LEU A 145 -6.17 13.49 -18.31
CA LEU A 145 -6.24 13.79 -16.88
C LEU A 145 -4.98 14.55 -16.42
N SER A 146 -5.15 15.50 -15.51
CA SER A 146 -4.03 16.13 -14.80
C SER A 146 -3.31 15.10 -13.90
N THR A 147 -2.11 15.44 -13.42
CA THR A 147 -1.35 14.57 -12.52
C THR A 147 -2.14 14.21 -11.27
N GLY A 148 -2.77 15.20 -10.60
CA GLY A 148 -3.63 14.96 -9.44
C GLY A 148 -4.87 14.12 -9.78
N GLN A 149 -5.51 14.35 -10.93
CA GLN A 149 -6.61 13.52 -11.38
C GLN A 149 -6.18 12.08 -11.67
N ARG A 150 -5.01 11.86 -12.29
CA ARG A 150 -4.45 10.51 -12.49
C ARG A 150 -4.17 9.82 -11.16
N ARG A 151 -3.67 10.55 -10.16
CA ARG A 151 -3.42 9.98 -8.82
C ARG A 151 -4.73 9.58 -8.13
N ARG A 152 -5.75 10.43 -8.20
CA ARG A 152 -7.10 10.08 -7.71
C ARG A 152 -7.73 8.94 -8.49
N ALA A 153 -7.49 8.83 -9.79
CA ALA A 153 -7.94 7.69 -10.61
C ALA A 153 -7.26 6.37 -10.21
N ALA A 154 -5.96 6.40 -9.85
CA ALA A 154 -5.28 5.23 -9.27
C ALA A 154 -5.91 4.81 -7.94
N LEU A 155 -6.29 5.77 -7.09
CA LEU A 155 -7.00 5.49 -5.85
C LEU A 155 -8.41 4.93 -6.13
N ALA A 156 -9.13 5.47 -7.14
CA ALA A 156 -10.43 4.93 -7.56
C ALA A 156 -10.33 3.45 -7.98
N ARG A 157 -9.23 3.04 -8.63
CA ARG A 157 -8.99 1.64 -8.97
C ARG A 157 -8.88 0.76 -7.73
N VAL A 158 -8.15 1.23 -6.69
CA VAL A 158 -8.05 0.54 -5.41
C VAL A 158 -9.41 0.40 -4.73
N VAL A 159 -10.17 1.49 -4.66
CA VAL A 159 -11.52 1.50 -4.06
C VAL A 159 -12.47 0.57 -4.81
N ALA A 160 -12.41 0.56 -6.16
CA ALA A 160 -13.27 -0.28 -6.99
C ALA A 160 -12.93 -1.77 -6.93
N SER A 161 -11.73 -2.14 -6.48
CA SER A 161 -11.27 -3.53 -6.46
C SER A 161 -12.07 -4.43 -5.51
N GLY A 162 -12.62 -3.88 -4.43
CA GLY A 162 -13.25 -4.69 -3.38
C GLY A 162 -12.26 -5.52 -2.56
N ALA A 163 -10.94 -5.31 -2.73
CA ALA A 163 -9.91 -6.06 -2.04
C ALA A 163 -9.89 -5.73 -0.54
N GLY A 164 -9.75 -6.77 0.29
CA GLY A 164 -9.67 -6.61 1.75
C GLY A 164 -8.33 -6.03 2.24
N LEU A 165 -7.28 -6.06 1.42
CA LEU A 165 -5.97 -5.48 1.76
C LEU A 165 -5.55 -4.44 0.70
N TRP A 166 -5.35 -3.20 1.13
CA TRP A 166 -4.81 -2.14 0.30
C TRP A 166 -3.29 -1.98 0.54
N LEU A 167 -2.52 -2.09 -0.52
CA LEU A 167 -1.08 -1.86 -0.54
C LEU A 167 -0.84 -0.53 -1.26
N LEU A 168 -0.43 0.49 -0.52
CA LEU A 168 -0.33 1.86 -1.03
C LEU A 168 1.12 2.35 -1.00
N ASP A 169 1.71 2.52 -2.19
CA ASP A 169 3.07 3.02 -2.36
C ASP A 169 3.04 4.52 -2.68
N GLU A 170 3.48 5.35 -1.75
CA GLU A 170 3.51 6.80 -1.81
C GLU A 170 2.15 7.41 -2.24
N PRO A 171 1.03 7.05 -1.58
CA PRO A 171 -0.30 7.40 -2.07
C PRO A 171 -0.60 8.91 -2.07
N ALA A 172 0.04 9.68 -1.20
CA ALA A 172 -0.14 11.13 -1.07
C ALA A 172 0.68 11.97 -2.07
N ASN A 173 1.64 11.35 -2.78
CA ASN A 173 2.47 12.08 -3.72
C ASN A 173 1.66 12.74 -4.85
N GLY A 174 1.83 14.07 -5.02
CA GLY A 174 1.13 14.84 -6.04
C GLY A 174 -0.34 15.12 -5.75
N LEU A 175 -0.81 14.85 -4.53
CA LEU A 175 -2.13 15.26 -4.06
C LEU A 175 -2.05 16.61 -3.34
N ASP A 176 -3.10 17.42 -3.49
CA ASP A 176 -3.33 18.60 -2.66
C ASP A 176 -3.90 18.22 -1.28
N VAL A 177 -3.95 19.18 -0.36
CA VAL A 177 -4.41 18.96 1.02
C VAL A 177 -5.81 18.34 1.08
N ALA A 178 -6.73 18.80 0.22
CA ALA A 178 -8.09 18.28 0.17
C ALA A 178 -8.13 16.81 -0.30
N SER A 179 -7.27 16.46 -1.26
CA SER A 179 -7.15 15.08 -1.77
C SER A 179 -6.43 14.16 -0.78
N VAL A 180 -5.49 14.66 0.03
CA VAL A 180 -4.90 13.90 1.14
C VAL A 180 -5.97 13.59 2.19
N ALA A 181 -6.74 14.58 2.62
CA ALA A 181 -7.85 14.37 3.56
C ALA A 181 -8.91 13.40 3.02
N MET A 182 -9.17 13.40 1.71
CA MET A 182 -10.02 12.40 1.05
C MET A 182 -9.41 11.00 1.13
N LEU A 183 -8.12 10.83 0.84
CA LEU A 183 -7.40 9.56 0.94
C LEU A 183 -7.49 9.00 2.37
N GLU A 184 -7.25 9.83 3.39
CA GLU A 184 -7.34 9.44 4.80
C GLU A 184 -8.74 8.96 5.18
N ARG A 185 -9.79 9.66 4.74
CA ARG A 185 -11.18 9.23 4.93
C ARG A 185 -11.48 7.90 4.26
N LEU A 186 -11.00 7.69 3.03
CA LEU A 186 -11.20 6.43 2.31
C LEU A 186 -10.52 5.25 3.03
N ILE A 187 -9.31 5.45 3.54
CA ILE A 187 -8.60 4.45 4.35
C ILE A 187 -9.40 4.18 5.65
N ALA A 188 -9.88 5.21 6.32
CA ALA A 188 -10.67 5.04 7.55
C ALA A 188 -11.96 4.24 7.30
N VAL A 189 -12.70 4.54 6.23
CA VAL A 189 -13.91 3.79 5.84
C VAL A 189 -13.58 2.34 5.50
N HIS A 190 -12.52 2.10 4.75
CA HIS A 190 -12.08 0.74 4.40
C HIS A 190 -11.75 -0.08 5.66
N ARG A 191 -10.99 0.49 6.59
CA ARG A 191 -10.65 -0.16 7.87
C ARG A 191 -11.87 -0.41 8.75
N ALA A 192 -12.79 0.54 8.83
CA ALA A 192 -14.04 0.38 9.59
C ALA A 192 -14.91 -0.76 9.03
N GLY A 193 -14.80 -1.06 7.73
CA GLY A 193 -15.43 -2.21 7.08
C GLY A 193 -14.66 -3.53 7.25
N GLY A 194 -13.62 -3.57 8.09
CA GLY A 194 -12.79 -4.75 8.31
C GLY A 194 -11.62 -4.90 7.33
N GLY A 195 -11.46 -3.99 6.38
CA GLY A 195 -10.31 -3.97 5.47
C GLY A 195 -9.02 -3.58 6.19
N ALA A 196 -7.89 -3.99 5.64
CA ALA A 196 -6.56 -3.68 6.17
C ALA A 196 -5.75 -2.82 5.17
N VAL A 197 -4.76 -2.07 5.66
CA VAL A 197 -3.93 -1.24 4.80
C VAL A 197 -2.46 -1.31 5.20
N LEU A 198 -1.59 -1.41 4.20
CA LEU A 198 -0.15 -1.19 4.31
C LEU A 198 0.22 0.04 3.48
N VAL A 199 0.72 1.07 4.13
CA VAL A 199 1.12 2.33 3.48
C VAL A 199 2.63 2.49 3.56
N ALA A 200 3.29 2.74 2.45
CA ALA A 200 4.68 3.19 2.40
C ALA A 200 4.69 4.65 1.95
N THR A 201 5.23 5.54 2.78
CA THR A 201 5.32 6.97 2.44
C THR A 201 6.41 7.67 3.25
N HIS A 202 6.88 8.78 2.71
CA HIS A 202 7.74 9.74 3.40
C HIS A 202 6.96 11.02 3.77
N LEU A 203 5.71 11.16 3.31
CA LEU A 203 4.84 12.27 3.64
C LEU A 203 3.96 11.94 4.85
N PRO A 204 3.61 12.94 5.67
CA PRO A 204 2.69 12.73 6.76
C PRO A 204 1.29 12.34 6.22
N ILE A 205 0.73 11.31 6.82
CA ILE A 205 -0.63 10.83 6.57
C ILE A 205 -1.24 10.39 7.90
N ALA A 206 -2.49 10.78 8.15
CA ALA A 206 -3.18 10.38 9.36
C ALA A 206 -3.65 8.92 9.26
N LEU A 207 -2.99 8.06 10.01
CA LEU A 207 -3.32 6.64 10.15
C LEU A 207 -3.38 6.29 11.64
N PRO A 208 -4.49 6.58 12.32
CA PRO A 208 -4.65 6.26 13.73
C PRO A 208 -4.42 4.76 13.99
N ASP A 209 -3.71 4.44 15.09
CA ASP A 209 -3.42 3.08 15.54
C ASP A 209 -2.65 2.21 14.53
N ALA A 210 -1.96 2.83 13.57
CA ALA A 210 -1.12 2.09 12.63
C ALA A 210 0.17 1.61 13.31
N GLN A 211 0.50 0.34 13.09
CA GLN A 211 1.81 -0.19 13.45
C GLN A 211 2.88 0.47 12.57
N THR A 212 3.93 1.03 13.17
CA THR A 212 5.06 1.58 12.41
C THR A 212 6.07 0.48 12.09
N VAL A 213 6.40 0.33 10.81
CA VAL A 213 7.46 -0.55 10.30
C VAL A 213 8.58 0.35 9.78
N MET A 214 9.67 0.46 10.53
CA MET A 214 10.81 1.32 10.16
C MET A 214 11.83 0.51 9.37
N LEU A 215 12.22 1.03 8.20
CA LEU A 215 13.33 0.53 7.40
C LEU A 215 14.51 1.50 7.47
N GLY A 216 15.72 0.97 7.71
CA GLY A 216 16.93 1.77 7.81
C GLY A 216 18.14 0.93 8.11
#